data_158f229a7bb5ac8c91521b8df1191d8b
#
_entry.id   158f229a7bb5ac8c91521b8df1191d8b
#
_cell.length_a   1.000
_cell.length_b   1.000
_cell.length_c   1.000
_cell.angle_alpha   90.00
_cell.angle_beta   90.00
_cell.angle_gamma   90.00
#
_symmetry.space_group_name_H-M   'P 1'
#
loop_
_entity.id
_entity.type
_entity.pdbx_description
1 polymer ?
#
loop_
_entity_poly.entity_id
_entity_poly.type
_entity_poly.pdbx_seq_one_letter_code
_entity_poly.pdbx_strand_id
1 'polypeptide(L)'
;MDGVVWLVAVLLTAVFLVVLFLVCCPRCPENRVLVISGLFTSFGKHSCRCVTEGRAFVFPLFQTCEQMPLGPVRDSVPLICNTSDDVRVKTEVGFVYGVSSEEELMYKAAEIAVMTNDDGHVDSVVHMVLSGSLRQAVASMTSDELTGDISKVKQIIHAEVEKNLNIFGLSLSGLDIVKLEVGELGVDDKTVDFRKLDLQRKRELLADSIKNMEFRESRRAMRQLLELEDELNRL
;
A
#
# COMPACT_ATOMS: atom_id res chain seq x y z
N MET A 1 13.62 11.03 -58.58
CA MET A 1 14.03 10.50 -57.26
C MET A 1 13.31 11.22 -56.11
N ASP A 2 12.98 12.45 -56.27
CA ASP A 2 12.37 13.31 -55.23
C ASP A 2 10.97 12.86 -54.76
N GLY A 3 10.15 12.33 -55.64
CA GLY A 3 8.81 11.82 -55.29
C GLY A 3 8.78 10.62 -54.37
N VAL A 4 9.77 9.72 -54.51
CA VAL A 4 9.89 8.53 -53.62
C VAL A 4 10.36 8.94 -52.24
N VAL A 5 11.29 9.87 -52.15
CA VAL A 5 11.79 10.41 -50.87
C VAL A 5 10.68 11.12 -50.09
N TRP A 6 9.83 11.87 -50.80
CA TRP A 6 8.66 12.52 -50.20
C TRP A 6 7.63 11.53 -49.67
N LEU A 7 7.34 10.47 -50.41
CA LEU A 7 6.41 9.40 -49.99
C LEU A 7 6.93 8.67 -48.76
N VAL A 8 8.23 8.36 -48.70
CA VAL A 8 8.87 7.72 -47.55
C VAL A 8 8.82 8.63 -46.31
N ALA A 9 9.10 9.92 -46.48
CA ALA A 9 9.04 10.88 -45.38
C ALA A 9 7.61 11.02 -44.81
N VAL A 10 6.59 11.09 -45.65
CA VAL A 10 5.18 11.15 -45.22
C VAL A 10 4.78 9.87 -44.50
N LEU A 11 5.20 8.72 -44.98
CA LEU A 11 4.91 7.43 -44.34
C LEU A 11 5.60 7.31 -42.96
N LEU A 12 6.83 7.74 -42.84
CA LEU A 12 7.57 7.77 -41.56
C LEU A 12 6.93 8.72 -40.56
N THR A 13 6.51 9.92 -40.99
CA THR A 13 5.80 10.86 -40.11
C THR A 13 4.45 10.35 -39.68
N ALA A 14 3.70 9.66 -40.55
CA ALA A 14 2.43 9.06 -40.21
C ALA A 14 2.60 7.93 -39.15
N VAL A 15 3.58 7.06 -39.36
CA VAL A 15 3.92 6.00 -38.38
C VAL A 15 4.34 6.60 -37.04
N PHE A 16 5.19 7.63 -37.05
CA PHE A 16 5.61 8.32 -35.84
C PHE A 16 4.42 8.92 -35.08
N LEU A 17 3.48 9.58 -35.77
CA LEU A 17 2.28 10.13 -35.15
C LEU A 17 1.37 9.04 -34.54
N VAL A 18 1.24 7.91 -35.21
CA VAL A 18 0.45 6.77 -34.67
C VAL A 18 1.10 6.21 -33.43
N VAL A 19 2.41 6.01 -33.44
CA VAL A 19 3.16 5.53 -32.26
C VAL A 19 3.05 6.53 -31.11
N LEU A 20 3.22 7.82 -31.39
CA LEU A 20 3.07 8.87 -30.40
C LEU A 20 1.65 8.85 -29.77
N PHE A 21 0.62 8.71 -30.60
CA PHE A 21 -0.76 8.64 -30.14
C PHE A 21 -1.01 7.42 -29.25
N LEU A 22 -0.46 6.25 -29.60
CA LEU A 22 -0.59 5.02 -28.80
C LEU A 22 0.10 5.16 -27.44
N VAL A 23 1.27 5.82 -27.38
CA VAL A 23 2.01 6.08 -26.14
C VAL A 23 1.28 7.10 -25.27
N CYS A 24 0.66 8.12 -25.88
CA CYS A 24 -0.06 9.16 -25.15
C CYS A 24 -1.45 8.75 -24.66
N CYS A 25 -1.99 7.58 -25.09
CA CYS A 25 -3.32 7.13 -24.71
C CYS A 25 -3.28 5.79 -23.94
N PRO A 26 -2.76 5.75 -22.70
CA PRO A 26 -2.78 4.55 -21.89
C PRO A 26 -4.23 4.10 -21.64
N ARG A 27 -4.43 2.79 -21.67
CA ARG A 27 -5.70 2.18 -21.32
C ARG A 27 -5.72 1.86 -19.84
N CYS A 28 -6.82 2.19 -19.18
CA CYS A 28 -7.05 1.76 -17.81
C CYS A 28 -7.31 0.25 -17.78
N PRO A 29 -6.48 -0.56 -17.09
CA PRO A 29 -6.77 -1.98 -16.92
C PRO A 29 -7.92 -2.17 -15.90
N GLU A 30 -8.55 -3.32 -15.94
CA GLU A 30 -9.60 -3.68 -14.99
C GLU A 30 -9.04 -3.73 -13.55
N ASN A 31 -9.82 -3.30 -12.57
CA ASN A 31 -9.47 -3.22 -11.15
C ASN A 31 -8.28 -2.30 -10.81
N ARG A 32 -8.00 -1.31 -11.64
CA ARG A 32 -7.00 -0.28 -11.36
C ARG A 32 -7.55 1.10 -11.66
N VAL A 33 -6.95 2.12 -11.05
CA VAL A 33 -7.18 3.53 -11.37
C VAL A 33 -5.91 4.08 -11.97
N LEU A 34 -6.06 4.80 -13.09
CA LEU A 34 -4.98 5.61 -13.64
C LEU A 34 -4.95 6.94 -12.90
N VAL A 35 -3.88 7.17 -12.16
CA VAL A 35 -3.62 8.43 -11.49
C VAL A 35 -2.68 9.25 -12.37
N ILE A 36 -3.18 10.37 -12.87
CA ILE A 36 -2.44 11.28 -13.73
C ILE A 36 -2.07 12.49 -12.90
N SER A 37 -0.78 12.76 -12.77
CA SER A 37 -0.24 13.91 -12.06
C SER A 37 0.70 14.73 -12.96
N GLY A 38 0.90 15.99 -12.64
CA GLY A 38 1.81 16.88 -13.36
C GLY A 38 1.18 18.19 -13.82
N LEU A 39 1.88 18.88 -14.74
CA LEU A 39 1.43 20.16 -15.28
C LEU A 39 0.10 19.95 -16.02
N PHE A 40 -0.85 20.88 -15.85
CA PHE A 40 -2.21 20.85 -16.45
C PHE A 40 -3.18 19.81 -15.86
N THR A 41 -2.85 19.08 -14.82
CA THR A 41 -3.81 18.20 -14.12
C THR A 41 -4.54 18.92 -12.99
N SER A 42 -4.00 20.01 -12.49
CA SER A 42 -4.55 20.83 -11.41
C SER A 42 -5.67 21.76 -11.88
N PHE A 43 -6.70 21.21 -12.55
CA PHE A 43 -7.95 21.92 -12.81
C PHE A 43 -8.96 21.59 -11.72
N GLY A 44 -8.85 22.21 -10.53
CA GLY A 44 -9.82 22.04 -9.47
C GLY A 44 -9.22 21.91 -8.08
N LYS A 45 -9.92 21.16 -7.22
CA LYS A 45 -9.61 21.00 -5.79
C LYS A 45 -8.46 19.98 -5.54
N HIS A 46 -8.16 19.13 -6.54
CA HIS A 46 -7.22 18.01 -6.42
C HIS A 46 -5.98 18.22 -7.27
N SER A 47 -4.85 17.71 -6.79
CA SER A 47 -3.54 17.80 -7.46
C SER A 47 -3.32 16.72 -8.53
N CYS A 48 -4.19 15.72 -8.59
CA CYS A 48 -4.15 14.64 -9.56
C CYS A 48 -5.51 14.42 -10.20
N ARG A 49 -5.53 13.67 -11.31
CA ARG A 49 -6.74 13.23 -12.00
C ARG A 49 -6.81 11.71 -11.96
N CYS A 50 -7.90 11.18 -11.41
CA CYS A 50 -8.17 9.75 -11.37
C CYS A 50 -9.08 9.33 -12.55
N VAL A 51 -8.71 8.27 -13.25
CA VAL A 51 -9.50 7.68 -14.34
C VAL A 51 -9.72 6.22 -14.03
N THR A 52 -10.96 5.85 -13.74
CA THR A 52 -11.37 4.51 -13.33
C THR A 52 -11.68 3.59 -14.51
N GLU A 53 -12.08 4.16 -15.65
CA GLU A 53 -12.48 3.41 -16.83
C GLU A 53 -12.07 4.11 -18.12
N GLY A 54 -11.80 3.33 -19.16
CA GLY A 54 -11.57 3.83 -20.52
C GLY A 54 -10.11 4.14 -20.84
N ARG A 55 -9.88 5.21 -21.58
CA ARG A 55 -8.56 5.70 -21.99
C ARG A 55 -8.38 7.12 -21.54
N ALA A 56 -7.19 7.45 -21.06
CA ALA A 56 -6.82 8.81 -20.72
C ALA A 56 -5.76 9.32 -21.69
N PHE A 57 -5.85 10.59 -22.03
CA PHE A 57 -4.77 11.25 -22.76
C PHE A 57 -3.77 11.82 -21.78
N VAL A 58 -2.52 11.37 -21.89
CA VAL A 58 -1.41 11.76 -21.02
C VAL A 58 -0.29 12.33 -21.87
N PHE A 59 0.22 13.48 -21.51
CA PHE A 59 1.36 14.12 -22.17
C PHE A 59 2.66 13.68 -21.48
N PRO A 60 3.44 12.74 -22.04
CA PRO A 60 4.56 12.11 -21.33
C PRO A 60 5.72 13.06 -20.95
N LEU A 61 5.76 14.28 -21.54
CA LEU A 61 6.75 15.31 -21.21
C LEU A 61 6.39 16.14 -19.96
N PHE A 62 5.10 16.22 -19.60
CA PHE A 62 4.59 17.11 -18.56
C PHE A 62 3.72 16.41 -17.52
N GLN A 63 3.35 15.18 -17.78
CA GLN A 63 2.45 14.39 -16.94
C GLN A 63 3.04 13.01 -16.69
N THR A 64 2.91 12.53 -15.47
CA THR A 64 3.17 11.14 -15.08
C THR A 64 1.85 10.42 -14.93
N CYS A 65 1.85 9.13 -15.28
CA CYS A 65 0.69 8.27 -15.17
C CYS A 65 1.06 7.02 -14.37
N GLU A 66 0.45 6.86 -13.23
CA GLU A 66 0.65 5.73 -12.33
C GLU A 66 -0.62 4.88 -12.26
N GLN A 67 -0.46 3.59 -11.99
CA GLN A 67 -1.57 2.67 -11.86
C GLN A 67 -1.71 2.24 -10.41
N MET A 68 -2.78 2.67 -9.77
CA MET A 68 -3.11 2.30 -8.40
C MET A 68 -4.10 1.11 -8.40
N PRO A 69 -3.81 0.02 -7.69
CA PRO A 69 -4.74 -1.11 -7.59
C PRO A 69 -5.96 -0.74 -6.73
N LEU A 70 -7.17 -1.07 -7.21
CA LEU A 70 -8.42 -0.94 -6.44
C LEU A 70 -8.72 -2.19 -5.61
N GLY A 71 -8.05 -3.30 -5.92
CA GLY A 71 -8.33 -4.59 -5.30
C GLY A 71 -8.06 -4.60 -3.80
N PRO A 72 -8.80 -5.43 -3.03
CA PRO A 72 -8.59 -5.57 -1.61
C PRO A 72 -7.23 -6.22 -1.31
N VAL A 73 -6.46 -5.58 -0.44
CA VAL A 73 -5.19 -6.09 0.09
C VAL A 73 -5.46 -6.75 1.44
N ARG A 74 -4.80 -7.87 1.69
CA ARG A 74 -4.86 -8.56 2.99
C ARG A 74 -3.55 -8.34 3.72
N ASP A 75 -3.65 -7.91 4.97
CA ASP A 75 -2.51 -7.76 5.87
C ASP A 75 -2.84 -8.35 7.25
N SER A 76 -1.83 -8.84 7.95
CA SER A 76 -1.97 -9.32 9.34
C SER A 76 -1.01 -8.55 10.24
N VAL A 77 -1.55 -8.03 11.33
CA VAL A 77 -0.80 -7.23 12.29
C VAL A 77 -0.71 -7.96 13.61
N PRO A 78 0.46 -8.54 13.93
CA PRO A 78 0.72 -9.04 15.26
C PRO A 78 1.03 -7.86 16.19
N LEU A 79 0.43 -7.83 17.36
CA LEU A 79 0.58 -6.76 18.33
C LEU A 79 0.69 -7.33 19.75
N ILE A 80 1.57 -6.71 20.53
CA ILE A 80 1.63 -6.89 21.99
C ILE A 80 1.44 -5.50 22.61
N CYS A 81 0.43 -5.35 23.44
CA CYS A 81 0.13 -4.09 24.13
C CYS A 81 -0.54 -4.37 25.47
N ASN A 82 -0.71 -3.34 26.28
CA ASN A 82 -1.47 -3.39 27.51
C ASN A 82 -2.88 -2.83 27.29
N THR A 83 -3.85 -3.40 27.98
CA THR A 83 -5.23 -2.92 28.09
C THR A 83 -5.33 -1.72 29.04
N SER A 84 -6.53 -1.15 29.19
CA SER A 84 -6.78 -0.05 30.12
C SER A 84 -6.57 -0.43 31.59
N ASP A 85 -6.71 -1.69 31.93
CA ASP A 85 -6.46 -2.28 33.27
C ASP A 85 -5.04 -2.85 33.45
N ASP A 86 -4.11 -2.44 32.56
CA ASP A 86 -2.68 -2.79 32.54
C ASP A 86 -2.39 -4.30 32.41
N VAL A 87 -3.34 -5.04 31.85
CA VAL A 87 -3.16 -6.45 31.52
C VAL A 87 -2.51 -6.58 30.16
N ARG A 88 -1.47 -7.41 30.06
CA ARG A 88 -0.74 -7.61 28.80
C ARG A 88 -1.51 -8.51 27.86
N VAL A 89 -1.66 -8.06 26.62
CA VAL A 89 -2.39 -8.77 25.56
C VAL A 89 -1.49 -8.96 24.36
N LYS A 90 -1.51 -10.19 23.83
CA LYS A 90 -0.92 -10.52 22.55
C LYS A 90 -2.05 -10.85 21.58
N THR A 91 -2.13 -10.10 20.50
CA THR A 91 -3.17 -10.29 19.48
C THR A 91 -2.57 -10.31 18.08
N GLU A 92 -3.20 -11.03 17.19
CA GLU A 92 -2.92 -11.01 15.76
C GLU A 92 -4.26 -10.78 15.05
N VAL A 93 -4.35 -9.67 14.32
CA VAL A 93 -5.55 -9.26 13.63
C VAL A 93 -5.29 -9.20 12.14
N GLY A 94 -6.11 -9.91 11.37
CA GLY A 94 -6.13 -9.84 9.92
C GLY A 94 -7.04 -8.73 9.44
N PHE A 95 -6.54 -7.91 8.54
CA PHE A 95 -7.27 -6.81 7.91
C PHE A 95 -7.40 -7.04 6.41
N VAL A 96 -8.56 -6.69 5.87
CA VAL A 96 -8.79 -6.61 4.44
C VAL A 96 -9.19 -5.19 4.12
N TYR A 97 -8.32 -4.46 3.46
CA TYR A 97 -8.54 -3.05 3.12
C TYR A 97 -8.29 -2.80 1.64
N GLY A 98 -8.81 -1.71 1.12
CA GLY A 98 -8.62 -1.31 -0.27
C GLY A 98 -8.91 0.16 -0.47
N VAL A 99 -8.67 0.64 -1.67
CA VAL A 99 -9.03 2.00 -2.05
C VAL A 99 -10.55 2.12 -2.07
N SER A 100 -11.07 3.15 -1.40
CA SER A 100 -12.51 3.40 -1.39
C SER A 100 -13.04 3.72 -2.79
N SER A 101 -14.23 3.21 -3.10
CA SER A 101 -14.95 3.59 -4.32
C SER A 101 -15.57 5.00 -4.25
N GLU A 102 -15.54 5.63 -3.09
CA GLU A 102 -15.99 6.99 -2.90
C GLU A 102 -15.01 7.97 -3.52
N GLU A 103 -15.50 8.85 -4.38
CA GLU A 103 -14.66 9.73 -5.22
C GLU A 103 -13.69 10.57 -4.38
N GLU A 104 -14.16 11.14 -3.26
CA GLU A 104 -13.34 12.00 -2.41
C GLU A 104 -12.21 11.23 -1.70
N LEU A 105 -12.49 10.01 -1.25
CA LEU A 105 -11.50 9.13 -0.62
C LEU A 105 -10.50 8.56 -1.65
N MET A 106 -10.97 8.23 -2.85
CA MET A 106 -10.12 7.77 -3.94
C MET A 106 -9.10 8.84 -4.35
N TYR A 107 -9.50 10.11 -4.41
CA TYR A 107 -8.57 11.22 -4.68
C TYR A 107 -7.52 11.39 -3.57
N LYS A 108 -7.90 11.23 -2.30
CA LYS A 108 -6.94 11.25 -1.18
C LYS A 108 -5.90 10.13 -1.31
N ALA A 109 -6.35 8.90 -1.59
CA ALA A 109 -5.45 7.78 -1.80
C ALA A 109 -4.50 8.02 -2.99
N ALA A 110 -5.02 8.58 -4.08
CA ALA A 110 -4.23 8.91 -5.26
C ALA A 110 -3.18 10.01 -4.98
N GLU A 111 -3.53 11.05 -4.22
CA GLU A 111 -2.58 12.10 -3.83
C GLU A 111 -1.44 11.55 -2.97
N ILE A 112 -1.73 10.63 -2.05
CA ILE A 112 -0.71 9.97 -1.22
C ILE A 112 0.18 9.06 -2.06
N ALA A 113 -0.39 8.29 -2.99
CA ALA A 113 0.37 7.43 -3.90
C ALA A 113 1.36 8.26 -4.75
N VAL A 114 0.91 9.39 -5.31
CA VAL A 114 1.77 10.31 -6.08
C VAL A 114 2.87 10.92 -5.21
N MET A 115 2.60 11.23 -3.94
CA MET A 115 3.61 11.80 -3.03
C MET A 115 4.67 10.78 -2.62
N THR A 116 4.32 9.51 -2.53
CA THR A 116 5.22 8.47 -2.03
C THR A 116 6.16 7.90 -3.11
N ASN A 117 5.81 8.00 -4.38
CA ASN A 117 6.63 7.63 -5.57
C ASN A 117 7.31 6.24 -5.50
N ASP A 118 6.86 5.37 -4.58
CA ASP A 118 7.47 4.05 -4.34
C ASP A 118 6.40 3.08 -3.80
N ASP A 119 6.09 2.05 -4.57
CA ASP A 119 5.04 1.07 -4.26
C ASP A 119 5.21 0.38 -2.87
N GLY A 120 6.44 0.27 -2.38
CA GLY A 120 6.75 -0.33 -1.08
C GLY A 120 6.53 0.59 0.13
N HIS A 121 6.52 1.91 -0.05
CA HIS A 121 6.34 2.86 1.06
C HIS A 121 4.88 2.98 1.50
N VAL A 122 3.93 2.85 0.58
CA VAL A 122 2.50 2.92 0.91
C VAL A 122 2.11 1.78 1.85
N ASP A 123 2.54 0.56 1.56
CA ASP A 123 2.24 -0.62 2.39
C ASP A 123 2.83 -0.47 3.81
N SER A 124 4.04 0.07 3.94
CA SER A 124 4.66 0.28 5.25
C SER A 124 3.93 1.35 6.07
N VAL A 125 3.46 2.43 5.45
CA VAL A 125 2.67 3.48 6.11
C VAL A 125 1.32 2.92 6.55
N VAL A 126 0.63 2.19 5.69
CA VAL A 126 -0.65 1.57 6.02
C VAL A 126 -0.50 0.59 7.18
N HIS A 127 0.53 -0.26 7.15
CA HIS A 127 0.82 -1.17 8.26
C HIS A 127 1.08 -0.44 9.58
N MET A 128 1.78 0.68 9.55
CA MET A 128 2.01 1.53 10.72
C MET A 128 0.69 2.11 11.26
N VAL A 129 -0.18 2.58 10.38
CA VAL A 129 -1.50 3.11 10.74
C VAL A 129 -2.38 2.01 11.35
N LEU A 130 -2.41 0.82 10.74
CA LEU A 130 -3.15 -0.34 11.25
C LEU A 130 -2.66 -0.75 12.64
N SER A 131 -1.36 -0.86 12.83
CA SER A 131 -0.77 -1.23 14.13
C SER A 131 -1.01 -0.18 15.20
N GLY A 132 -0.95 1.11 14.85
CA GLY A 132 -1.25 2.22 15.75
C GLY A 132 -2.72 2.25 16.17
N SER A 133 -3.63 2.11 15.21
CA SER A 133 -5.09 2.10 15.45
C SER A 133 -5.51 0.88 16.28
N LEU A 134 -4.94 -0.30 15.98
CA LEU A 134 -5.19 -1.51 16.75
C LEU A 134 -4.72 -1.36 18.20
N ARG A 135 -3.53 -0.77 18.43
CA ARG A 135 -3.00 -0.51 19.76
C ARG A 135 -3.89 0.45 20.53
N GLN A 136 -4.38 1.50 19.90
CA GLN A 136 -5.27 2.47 20.50
C GLN A 136 -6.61 1.82 20.87
N ALA A 137 -7.18 1.01 20.00
CA ALA A 137 -8.42 0.30 20.26
C ALA A 137 -8.29 -0.66 21.45
N VAL A 138 -7.22 -1.49 21.48
CA VAL A 138 -6.99 -2.44 22.59
C VAL A 138 -6.70 -1.72 23.90
N ALA A 139 -5.93 -0.64 23.89
CA ALA A 139 -5.64 0.15 25.09
C ALA A 139 -6.87 0.88 25.66
N SER A 140 -7.91 1.07 24.88
CA SER A 140 -9.18 1.67 25.34
C SER A 140 -10.14 0.67 25.99
N MET A 141 -9.87 -0.64 25.89
CA MET A 141 -10.71 -1.73 26.40
C MET A 141 -10.11 -2.36 27.66
N THR A 142 -10.96 -2.95 28.49
CA THR A 142 -10.53 -3.77 29.63
C THR A 142 -10.27 -5.22 29.20
N SER A 143 -9.53 -5.97 30.03
CA SER A 143 -9.27 -7.40 29.79
C SER A 143 -10.55 -8.23 29.75
N ASP A 144 -11.53 -7.88 30.59
CA ASP A 144 -12.85 -8.53 30.65
C ASP A 144 -13.69 -8.27 29.39
N GLU A 145 -13.62 -7.05 28.83
CA GLU A 145 -14.28 -6.70 27.57
C GLU A 145 -13.69 -7.45 26.39
N LEU A 146 -12.35 -7.61 26.35
CA LEU A 146 -11.65 -8.34 25.31
C LEU A 146 -11.98 -9.83 25.30
N THR A 147 -12.19 -10.43 26.46
CA THR A 147 -12.49 -11.87 26.58
C THR A 147 -13.99 -12.18 26.53
N GLY A 148 -14.83 -11.19 26.83
CA GLY A 148 -16.28 -11.38 26.97
C GLY A 148 -17.01 -11.48 25.62
N ASP A 149 -16.96 -10.46 24.79
CA ASP A 149 -17.74 -10.39 23.53
C ASP A 149 -16.86 -9.98 22.34
N ILE A 150 -16.39 -11.00 21.63
CA ILE A 150 -15.55 -10.82 20.42
C ILE A 150 -16.24 -9.96 19.36
N SER A 151 -17.57 -9.97 19.28
CA SER A 151 -18.30 -9.17 18.29
C SER A 151 -18.19 -7.67 18.61
N LYS A 152 -18.28 -7.28 19.88
CA LYS A 152 -18.07 -5.91 20.32
C LYS A 152 -16.63 -5.46 20.12
N VAL A 153 -15.67 -6.33 20.44
CA VAL A 153 -14.25 -6.06 20.22
C VAL A 153 -13.97 -5.79 18.73
N LYS A 154 -14.50 -6.63 17.83
CA LYS A 154 -14.39 -6.42 16.38
C LYS A 154 -15.00 -5.09 15.95
N GLN A 155 -16.16 -4.69 16.49
CA GLN A 155 -16.80 -3.42 16.15
C GLN A 155 -15.97 -2.20 16.59
N ILE A 156 -15.41 -2.22 17.80
CA ILE A 156 -14.57 -1.14 18.32
C ILE A 156 -13.28 -1.01 17.48
N ILE A 157 -12.61 -2.15 17.22
CA ILE A 157 -11.41 -2.15 16.39
C ILE A 157 -11.73 -1.67 14.98
N HIS A 158 -12.83 -2.15 14.38
CA HIS A 158 -13.27 -1.73 13.05
C HIS A 158 -13.47 -0.22 12.97
N ALA A 159 -14.22 0.36 13.90
CA ALA A 159 -14.52 1.79 13.92
C ALA A 159 -13.25 2.66 14.04
N GLU A 160 -12.31 2.27 14.90
CA GLU A 160 -11.06 3.02 15.10
C GLU A 160 -10.10 2.89 13.90
N VAL A 161 -10.00 1.69 13.35
CA VAL A 161 -9.16 1.44 12.16
C VAL A 161 -9.73 2.14 10.93
N GLU A 162 -11.04 2.04 10.68
CA GLU A 162 -11.70 2.66 9.54
C GLU A 162 -11.58 4.18 9.57
N LYS A 163 -11.78 4.81 10.74
CA LYS A 163 -11.60 6.25 10.93
C LYS A 163 -10.19 6.72 10.50
N ASN A 164 -9.16 5.97 10.88
CA ASN A 164 -7.78 6.32 10.57
C ASN A 164 -7.42 5.98 9.12
N LEU A 165 -7.94 4.88 8.56
CA LEU A 165 -7.74 4.54 7.14
C LEU A 165 -8.42 5.54 6.19
N ASN A 166 -9.58 6.07 6.54
CA ASN A 166 -10.31 7.08 5.76
C ASN A 166 -9.50 8.39 5.57
N ILE A 167 -8.58 8.71 6.50
CA ILE A 167 -7.66 9.83 6.33
C ILE A 167 -6.75 9.63 5.12
N PHE A 168 -6.39 8.37 4.85
CA PHE A 168 -5.54 7.95 3.74
C PHE A 168 -6.33 7.55 2.48
N GLY A 169 -7.65 7.72 2.48
CA GLY A 169 -8.50 7.35 1.35
C GLY A 169 -8.72 5.85 1.18
N LEU A 170 -8.40 5.07 2.21
CA LEU A 170 -8.58 3.62 2.25
C LEU A 170 -9.83 3.27 3.05
N SER A 171 -10.52 2.21 2.65
CA SER A 171 -11.67 1.64 3.37
C SER A 171 -11.35 0.24 3.88
N LEU A 172 -11.88 -0.08 5.05
CA LEU A 172 -11.77 -1.41 5.65
C LEU A 172 -12.92 -2.29 5.17
N SER A 173 -12.61 -3.35 4.42
CA SER A 173 -13.61 -4.29 3.88
C SER A 173 -13.85 -5.48 4.80
N GLY A 174 -12.88 -5.82 5.65
CA GLY A 174 -12.98 -6.96 6.55
C GLY A 174 -11.96 -6.91 7.67
N LEU A 175 -12.36 -7.50 8.80
CA LEU A 175 -11.53 -7.63 10.00
C LEU A 175 -11.74 -9.00 10.61
N ASP A 176 -10.65 -9.70 10.90
CA ASP A 176 -10.71 -10.97 11.61
C ASP A 176 -9.63 -11.07 12.69
N ILE A 177 -10.03 -11.52 13.88
CA ILE A 177 -9.10 -11.74 14.99
C ILE A 177 -8.58 -13.17 14.86
N VAL A 178 -7.34 -13.31 14.43
CA VAL A 178 -6.69 -14.61 14.21
C VAL A 178 -6.27 -15.21 15.55
N LYS A 179 -5.73 -14.39 16.44
CA LYS A 179 -5.20 -14.80 17.73
C LYS A 179 -5.44 -13.73 18.78
N LEU A 180 -5.87 -14.16 19.97
CA LEU A 180 -6.04 -13.27 21.12
C LEU A 180 -5.64 -14.06 22.39
N GLU A 181 -4.58 -13.61 23.03
CA GLU A 181 -4.08 -14.15 24.29
C GLU A 181 -4.08 -13.02 25.32
N VAL A 182 -4.87 -13.16 26.38
CA VAL A 182 -5.03 -12.19 27.48
C VAL A 182 -4.52 -12.83 28.77
N GLY A 183 -3.65 -12.13 29.50
CA GLY A 183 -3.16 -12.58 30.78
C GLY A 183 -1.66 -12.35 30.97
N GLU A 184 -1.15 -12.72 32.13
CA GLU A 184 0.29 -12.77 32.38
C GLU A 184 0.90 -13.78 31.39
N LEU A 185 1.44 -13.26 30.31
CA LEU A 185 2.42 -14.00 29.52
C LEU A 185 3.53 -14.32 30.51
N GLY A 186 3.56 -15.59 30.98
CA GLY A 186 4.65 -16.07 31.83
C GLY A 186 5.94 -15.53 31.25
N VAL A 187 6.85 -15.14 32.12
CA VAL A 187 8.15 -14.55 31.81
C VAL A 187 8.98 -15.58 31.02
N ASP A 188 8.53 -15.96 29.86
CA ASP A 188 9.39 -16.42 28.79
C ASP A 188 9.84 -15.15 28.08
N ASP A 189 11.03 -14.76 28.46
CA ASP A 189 11.86 -13.66 28.00
C ASP A 189 12.16 -13.75 26.48
N LYS A 190 11.12 -13.87 25.68
CA LYS A 190 11.09 -13.59 24.27
C LYS A 190 10.22 -12.36 24.10
N THR A 191 10.78 -11.21 24.52
CA THR A 191 10.43 -9.95 23.88
C THR A 191 10.40 -10.27 22.40
N VAL A 192 9.17 -10.28 21.81
CA VAL A 192 9.06 -10.36 20.35
C VAL A 192 9.81 -9.11 19.91
N ASP A 193 11.02 -9.34 19.44
CA ASP A 193 11.89 -8.27 18.99
C ASP A 193 11.24 -7.75 17.70
N PHE A 194 10.44 -6.67 17.86
CA PHE A 194 9.76 -6.02 16.74
C PHE A 194 10.74 -5.66 15.64
N ARG A 195 12.01 -5.41 16.01
CA ARG A 195 13.10 -5.17 15.09
C ARG A 195 13.39 -6.42 14.27
N LYS A 196 13.37 -7.60 14.90
CA LYS A 196 13.57 -8.89 14.25
C LYS A 196 12.42 -9.24 13.29
N LEU A 197 11.17 -8.97 13.70
CA LEU A 197 9.98 -9.18 12.86
C LEU A 197 9.95 -8.22 11.66
N ASP A 198 10.30 -6.96 11.86
CA ASP A 198 10.38 -5.95 10.80
C ASP A 198 11.51 -6.26 9.80
N LEU A 199 12.65 -6.75 10.30
CA LEU A 199 13.76 -7.21 9.46
C LEU A 199 13.41 -8.47 8.66
N GLN A 200 12.67 -9.41 9.24
CA GLN A 200 12.18 -10.60 8.53
C GLN A 200 11.22 -10.20 7.39
N ARG A 201 10.30 -9.28 7.67
CA ARG A 201 9.34 -8.79 6.67
C ARG A 201 10.03 -8.04 5.53
N LYS A 202 11.00 -7.16 5.84
CA LYS A 202 11.82 -6.48 4.84
C LYS A 202 12.62 -7.46 3.98
N ARG A 203 13.12 -8.53 4.59
CA ARG A 203 13.81 -9.61 3.88
C ARG A 203 12.90 -10.32 2.89
N GLU A 204 11.68 -10.67 3.28
CA GLU A 204 10.70 -11.34 2.41
C GLU A 204 10.28 -10.45 1.24
N LEU A 205 9.99 -9.18 1.50
CA LEU A 205 9.65 -8.20 0.46
C LEU A 205 10.79 -8.00 -0.54
N LEU A 206 12.05 -7.92 -0.06
CA LEU A 206 13.23 -7.83 -0.92
C LEU A 206 13.46 -9.10 -1.71
N ALA A 207 13.24 -10.28 -1.12
CA ALA A 207 13.37 -11.56 -1.81
C ALA A 207 12.36 -11.70 -2.96
N ASP A 208 11.11 -11.27 -2.74
CA ASP A 208 10.08 -11.25 -3.79
C ASP A 208 10.38 -10.21 -4.88
N SER A 209 10.89 -9.04 -4.49
CA SER A 209 11.32 -8.01 -5.43
C SER A 209 12.47 -8.48 -6.32
N ILE A 210 13.47 -9.19 -5.75
CA ILE A 210 14.62 -9.74 -6.49
C ILE A 210 14.15 -10.77 -7.52
N LYS A 211 13.11 -11.55 -7.22
CA LYS A 211 12.55 -12.56 -8.11
C LYS A 211 11.93 -11.96 -9.39
N ASN A 212 11.53 -10.69 -9.31
CA ASN A 212 10.84 -9.97 -10.39
C ASN A 212 11.73 -8.95 -11.13
N MET A 213 12.99 -8.76 -10.72
CA MET A 213 13.90 -7.74 -11.26
C MET A 213 14.84 -8.26 -12.37
N GLU A 214 15.14 -7.41 -13.35
CA GLU A 214 16.19 -7.64 -14.33
C GLU A 214 17.60 -7.69 -13.69
N PHE A 215 18.49 -8.49 -14.28
CA PHE A 215 19.80 -8.93 -13.74
C PHE A 215 20.74 -7.81 -13.23
N ARG A 216 20.59 -6.55 -13.66
CA ARG A 216 21.47 -5.44 -13.22
C ARG A 216 21.05 -4.82 -11.88
N GLU A 217 19.77 -4.80 -11.58
CA GLU A 217 19.22 -4.24 -10.34
C GLU A 217 19.26 -5.26 -9.21
N SER A 218 19.16 -6.55 -9.53
CA SER A 218 19.19 -7.65 -8.56
C SER A 218 20.47 -7.68 -7.71
N ARG A 219 21.62 -7.21 -8.22
CA ARG A 219 22.87 -7.16 -7.45
C ARG A 219 22.85 -6.15 -6.29
N ARG A 220 22.11 -5.05 -6.41
CA ARG A 220 21.98 -4.06 -5.32
C ARG A 220 21.03 -4.58 -4.24
N ALA A 221 19.91 -5.15 -4.67
CA ALA A 221 18.93 -5.75 -3.77
C ALA A 221 19.52 -6.96 -3.02
N MET A 222 20.34 -7.78 -3.68
CA MET A 222 21.03 -8.92 -3.05
C MET A 222 22.02 -8.49 -1.94
N ARG A 223 22.72 -7.36 -2.09
CA ARG A 223 23.57 -6.81 -1.02
C ARG A 223 22.74 -6.35 0.18
N GLN A 224 21.65 -5.68 -0.04
CA GLN A 224 20.75 -5.26 1.04
C GLN A 224 20.16 -6.45 1.78
N LEU A 225 19.86 -7.53 1.06
CA LEU A 225 19.37 -8.78 1.66
C LEU A 225 20.41 -9.45 2.54
N LEU A 226 21.67 -9.48 2.12
CA LEU A 226 22.80 -9.99 2.93
C LEU A 226 23.04 -9.14 4.17
N GLU A 227 22.94 -7.81 4.08
CA GLU A 227 23.06 -6.90 5.22
C GLU A 227 21.95 -7.14 6.25
N LEU A 228 20.71 -7.36 5.80
CA LEU A 228 19.57 -7.68 6.66
C LEU A 228 19.69 -9.08 7.31
N GLU A 229 20.25 -10.06 6.59
CA GLU A 229 20.55 -11.39 7.16
C GLU A 229 21.62 -11.30 8.26
N ASP A 230 22.68 -10.51 8.05
CA ASP A 230 23.72 -10.28 9.04
C ASP A 230 23.17 -9.54 10.27
N GLU A 231 22.28 -8.58 10.09
CA GLU A 231 21.61 -7.85 11.17
C GLU A 231 20.65 -8.75 11.96
N LEU A 232 19.91 -9.62 11.26
CA LEU A 232 19.02 -10.60 11.89
C LEU A 232 19.77 -11.65 12.70
N ASN A 233 20.96 -12.07 12.26
CA ASN A 233 21.78 -13.06 12.95
C ASN A 233 22.52 -12.48 14.19
N ARG A 234 22.59 -11.13 14.31
CA ARG A 234 23.18 -10.44 15.48
C ARG A 234 22.18 -10.18 16.60
N LEU A 235 20.88 -10.34 16.34
CA LEU A 235 19.78 -10.21 17.30
C LEU A 235 19.35 -11.58 17.85
#